data_ba2ecd31cab94ac2b369ee4e5ba08671
#
_entry.id   ba2ecd31cab94ac2b369ee4e5ba08671
#
_cell.length_a   1.000
_cell.length_b   1.000
_cell.length_c   1.000
_cell.angle_alpha   90.00
_cell.angle_beta   90.00
_cell.angle_gamma   90.00
#
_symmetry.space_group_name_H-M   'P 1'
#
loop_
_entity.id
_entity.type
_entity.pdbx_description
1 polymer ?
#
loop_
_entity_poly.entity_id
_entity_poly.type
_entity_poly.pdbx_seq_one_letter_code
_entity_poly.pdbx_strand_id
1 'polypeptide(L)'
;MRSDIVCNVKNNALYNLDSQMSSNIIVRFDGTYVYKGNSKMNSDIIATWHNNKLYKGKSTAMSNILVTYNNGIFYRGNSTMSSDILFKYRNNKVYKGNSFMTSDIILTTETKVHPIYILLVLL
;
A
#
# COMPACT_ATOMS: atom_id res chain seq x y z
N MET A 1 4.35 20.07 10.69
CA MET A 1 5.11 18.86 10.98
C MET A 1 4.91 17.86 9.84
N ARG A 2 5.94 17.29 9.39
CA ARG A 2 5.81 16.26 8.39
C ARG A 2 5.54 14.91 9.05
N SER A 3 4.79 14.08 8.37
CA SER A 3 4.67 12.69 8.77
C SER A 3 6.01 11.99 8.59
N ASP A 4 6.40 11.20 9.55
CA ASP A 4 7.66 10.48 9.45
C ASP A 4 7.54 9.38 8.41
N ILE A 5 8.51 9.34 7.51
CA ILE A 5 8.60 8.27 6.54
C ILE A 5 9.37 7.13 7.19
N VAL A 6 8.65 6.07 7.51
CA VAL A 6 9.26 4.90 8.14
C VAL A 6 9.75 3.89 7.12
N CYS A 7 9.38 4.07 5.86
CA CYS A 7 9.72 3.15 4.78
C CYS A 7 10.14 3.92 3.55
N ASN A 8 10.90 3.27 2.70
CA ASN A 8 11.45 3.82 1.48
C ASN A 8 11.16 2.84 0.35
N VAL A 9 10.66 3.33 -0.78
CA VAL A 9 10.35 2.51 -1.95
C VAL A 9 11.39 2.73 -3.02
N LYS A 10 12.03 1.65 -3.47
CA LYS A 10 13.00 1.70 -4.56
C LYS A 10 13.09 0.34 -5.24
N ASN A 11 13.13 0.34 -6.59
CA ASN A 11 13.28 -0.88 -7.38
C ASN A 11 12.25 -1.95 -7.00
N ASN A 12 10.99 -1.54 -6.85
CA ASN A 12 9.87 -2.43 -6.51
C ASN A 12 10.01 -3.10 -5.14
N ALA A 13 10.78 -2.51 -4.24
CA ALA A 13 10.92 -3.00 -2.89
C ALA A 13 10.62 -1.91 -1.88
N LEU A 14 10.03 -2.29 -0.76
CA LEU A 14 9.77 -1.41 0.36
C LEU A 14 10.85 -1.68 1.40
N TYR A 15 11.65 -0.66 1.70
CA TYR A 15 12.77 -0.77 2.62
C TYR A 15 12.42 -0.16 3.95
N ASN A 16 13.01 -0.70 5.00
CA ASN A 16 12.87 -0.15 6.34
C ASN A 16 13.61 1.19 6.41
N LEU A 17 12.91 2.21 6.89
CA LEU A 17 13.43 3.57 7.03
C LEU A 17 13.97 4.08 5.68
N ASP A 18 15.11 4.72 5.69
CA ASP A 18 15.71 5.32 4.49
C ASP A 18 16.83 4.45 3.92
N SER A 19 16.76 3.15 4.17
CA SER A 19 17.78 2.21 3.72
C SER A 19 17.49 1.73 2.30
N GLN A 20 18.55 1.38 1.58
CA GLN A 20 18.48 0.72 0.28
C GLN A 20 19.23 -0.60 0.28
N MET A 21 19.60 -1.08 1.44
CA MET A 21 20.30 -2.36 1.59
C MET A 21 19.29 -3.51 1.51
N SER A 22 19.63 -4.55 0.80
CA SER A 22 18.72 -5.67 0.60
C SER A 22 18.32 -6.36 1.92
N SER A 23 19.14 -6.29 2.94
CA SER A 23 18.82 -6.83 4.25
C SER A 23 17.70 -6.07 4.95
N ASN A 24 17.38 -4.86 4.49
CA ASN A 24 16.35 -4.02 5.08
C ASN A 24 15.07 -3.96 4.25
N ILE A 25 14.94 -4.84 3.27
CA ILE A 25 13.72 -4.94 2.48
C ILE A 25 12.63 -5.58 3.34
N ILE A 26 11.52 -4.85 3.54
CA ILE A 26 10.37 -5.35 4.29
C ILE A 26 9.50 -6.22 3.41
N VAL A 27 9.22 -5.77 2.19
CA VAL A 27 8.42 -6.50 1.20
C VAL A 27 8.93 -6.15 -0.20
N ARG A 28 8.64 -7.02 -1.14
CA ARG A 28 8.86 -6.79 -2.56
C ARG A 28 7.54 -6.91 -3.31
N PHE A 29 7.38 -6.08 -4.33
CA PHE A 29 6.20 -6.08 -5.17
C PHE A 29 6.66 -6.20 -6.63
N ASP A 30 6.19 -7.22 -7.35
CA ASP A 30 6.60 -7.45 -8.74
C ASP A 30 5.58 -6.94 -9.76
N GLY A 31 4.57 -6.20 -9.33
CA GLY A 31 3.49 -5.74 -10.18
C GLY A 31 2.20 -6.53 -9.99
N THR A 32 2.29 -7.71 -9.44
CA THR A 32 1.15 -8.59 -9.18
C THR A 32 1.18 -9.13 -7.75
N TYR A 33 2.31 -9.67 -7.33
CA TYR A 33 2.42 -10.32 -6.02
C TYR A 33 3.29 -9.52 -5.07
N VAL A 34 2.90 -9.54 -3.81
CA VAL A 34 3.66 -8.96 -2.70
C VAL A 34 4.33 -10.11 -1.97
N TYR A 35 5.64 -10.06 -1.83
CA TYR A 35 6.45 -11.10 -1.20
C TYR A 35 6.98 -10.61 0.13
N LYS A 36 7.05 -11.53 1.08
CA LYS A 36 7.63 -11.27 2.39
C LYS A 36 9.13 -11.03 2.22
N GLY A 37 9.62 -9.91 2.76
CA GLY A 37 11.04 -9.58 2.69
C GLY A 37 11.52 -9.46 1.26
N ASN A 38 12.72 -9.96 0.99
CA ASN A 38 13.33 -9.93 -0.33
C ASN A 38 13.17 -11.26 -1.07
N SER A 39 12.09 -11.95 -0.81
CA SER A 39 11.83 -13.26 -1.40
C SER A 39 11.18 -13.15 -2.77
N LYS A 40 11.35 -14.18 -3.58
CA LYS A 40 10.64 -14.35 -4.85
C LYS A 40 9.95 -15.70 -4.90
N MET A 41 9.83 -16.37 -3.77
CA MET A 41 9.26 -17.72 -3.70
C MET A 41 7.75 -17.65 -3.53
N ASN A 42 7.03 -18.55 -4.18
CA ASN A 42 5.57 -18.59 -4.08
C ASN A 42 5.08 -18.76 -2.64
N SER A 43 5.82 -19.48 -1.82
CA SER A 43 5.44 -19.69 -0.42
C SER A 43 5.51 -18.42 0.41
N ASP A 44 6.18 -17.37 -0.09
CA ASP A 44 6.32 -16.10 0.61
C ASP A 44 5.41 -15.01 0.05
N ILE A 45 4.47 -15.35 -0.82
CA ILE A 45 3.49 -14.40 -1.32
C ILE A 45 2.47 -14.13 -0.22
N ILE A 46 2.37 -12.85 0.18
CA ILE A 46 1.45 -12.45 1.24
C ILE A 46 0.22 -11.73 0.71
N ALA A 47 0.26 -11.23 -0.51
CA ALA A 47 -0.87 -10.53 -1.11
C ALA A 47 -0.76 -10.53 -2.63
N THR A 48 -1.89 -10.30 -3.29
CA THR A 48 -1.98 -10.17 -4.74
C THR A 48 -2.66 -8.84 -5.07
N TRP A 49 -2.09 -8.12 -6.03
CA TRP A 49 -2.68 -6.89 -6.56
C TRP A 49 -3.22 -7.17 -7.95
N HIS A 50 -4.52 -7.02 -8.13
CA HIS A 50 -5.16 -7.31 -9.40
C HIS A 50 -6.38 -6.40 -9.57
N ASN A 51 -6.49 -5.76 -10.74
CA ASN A 51 -7.61 -4.85 -11.06
C ASN A 51 -7.84 -3.80 -9.98
N ASN A 52 -6.77 -3.19 -9.49
CA ASN A 52 -6.82 -2.16 -8.45
C ASN A 52 -7.45 -2.66 -7.15
N LYS A 53 -7.28 -3.94 -6.85
CA LYS A 53 -7.72 -4.55 -5.61
C LYS A 53 -6.60 -5.32 -4.98
N LEU A 54 -6.54 -5.27 -3.66
CA LEU A 54 -5.58 -6.03 -2.88
C LEU A 54 -6.26 -7.28 -2.32
N TYR A 55 -5.73 -8.44 -2.65
CA TYR A 55 -6.24 -9.75 -2.21
C TYR A 55 -5.30 -10.35 -1.19
N LYS A 56 -5.85 -11.04 -0.22
CA LYS A 56 -5.09 -11.77 0.78
C LYS A 56 -4.43 -12.98 0.15
N GLY A 57 -3.12 -13.12 0.35
CA GLY A 57 -2.37 -14.26 -0.13
C GLY A 57 -2.28 -14.30 -1.66
N LYS A 58 -1.98 -15.46 -2.20
CA LYS A 58 -1.92 -15.68 -3.64
C LYS A 58 -3.30 -16.08 -4.15
N SER A 59 -4.18 -15.09 -4.33
CA SER A 59 -5.57 -15.33 -4.66
C SER A 59 -6.15 -14.17 -5.43
N THR A 60 -7.16 -14.44 -6.25
CA THR A 60 -8.00 -13.42 -6.88
C THR A 60 -9.47 -13.70 -6.60
N ALA A 61 -9.76 -14.48 -5.57
CA ALA A 61 -11.13 -14.75 -5.16
C ALA A 61 -11.74 -13.53 -4.48
N MET A 62 -12.98 -13.22 -4.79
CA MET A 62 -13.66 -12.03 -4.24
C MET A 62 -13.70 -12.05 -2.71
N SER A 63 -13.79 -13.21 -2.11
CA SER A 63 -13.82 -13.35 -0.65
C SER A 63 -12.51 -12.93 0.01
N ASN A 64 -11.43 -12.82 -0.76
CA ASN A 64 -10.12 -12.45 -0.26
C ASN A 64 -9.76 -10.99 -0.53
N ILE A 65 -10.69 -10.18 -1.04
CA ILE A 65 -10.42 -8.77 -1.29
C ILE A 65 -10.32 -8.03 0.05
N LEU A 66 -9.16 -7.40 0.26
CA LEU A 66 -8.92 -6.61 1.47
C LEU A 66 -9.23 -5.14 1.25
N VAL A 67 -8.87 -4.62 0.08
CA VAL A 67 -8.99 -3.20 -0.25
C VAL A 67 -9.28 -3.03 -1.73
N THR A 68 -10.12 -2.05 -2.06
CA THR A 68 -10.37 -1.59 -3.42
C THR A 68 -9.81 -0.18 -3.56
N TYR A 69 -9.03 0.07 -4.62
CA TYR A 69 -8.44 1.38 -4.90
C TYR A 69 -9.12 1.97 -6.14
N ASN A 70 -9.54 3.23 -6.05
CA ASN A 70 -10.16 3.92 -7.18
C ASN A 70 -9.85 5.41 -7.09
N ASN A 71 -9.12 5.94 -8.10
CA ASN A 71 -8.84 7.37 -8.24
C ASN A 71 -8.31 8.02 -6.94
N GLY A 72 -7.32 7.38 -6.33
CA GLY A 72 -6.71 7.92 -5.13
C GLY A 72 -7.47 7.64 -3.85
N ILE A 73 -8.53 6.83 -3.90
CA ILE A 73 -9.33 6.51 -2.73
C ILE A 73 -9.22 5.02 -2.44
N PHE A 74 -8.94 4.68 -1.19
CA PHE A 74 -8.83 3.30 -0.73
C PHE A 74 -10.07 2.94 0.06
N TYR A 75 -10.78 1.90 -0.37
CA TYR A 75 -12.02 1.43 0.26
C TYR A 75 -11.79 0.09 0.92
N ARG A 76 -12.45 -0.14 2.04
CA ARG A 76 -12.40 -1.40 2.75
C ARG A 76 -13.09 -2.49 1.93
N GLY A 77 -12.42 -3.62 1.76
CA GLY A 77 -12.99 -4.78 1.08
C GLY A 77 -13.35 -4.48 -0.36
N ASN A 78 -14.39 -5.13 -0.86
CA ASN A 78 -14.84 -4.97 -2.23
C ASN A 78 -15.96 -3.92 -2.33
N SER A 79 -15.69 -2.73 -1.83
CA SER A 79 -16.66 -1.65 -1.73
C SER A 79 -16.16 -0.41 -2.46
N THR A 80 -17.08 0.44 -2.89
CA THR A 80 -16.80 1.79 -3.37
C THR A 80 -17.73 2.80 -2.70
N MET A 81 -18.28 2.43 -1.55
CA MET A 81 -19.16 3.33 -0.80
C MET A 81 -18.36 4.28 0.07
N SER A 82 -18.83 5.51 0.19
CA SER A 82 -18.11 6.52 0.95
C SER A 82 -17.95 6.17 2.43
N SER A 83 -18.86 5.36 2.98
CA SER A 83 -18.74 4.89 4.36
C SER A 83 -17.59 3.90 4.56
N ASP A 84 -17.07 3.34 3.48
CA ASP A 84 -15.98 2.36 3.54
C ASP A 84 -14.63 2.95 3.14
N ILE A 85 -14.51 4.26 3.02
CA ILE A 85 -13.24 4.90 2.68
C ILE A 85 -12.29 4.78 3.86
N LEU A 86 -11.12 4.18 3.58
CA LEU A 86 -10.06 4.05 4.57
C LEU A 86 -9.11 5.24 4.52
N PHE A 87 -8.65 5.60 3.32
CA PHE A 87 -7.67 6.65 3.09
C PHE A 87 -7.92 7.32 1.75
N LYS A 88 -7.39 8.55 1.62
CA LYS A 88 -7.29 9.25 0.34
C LYS A 88 -5.84 9.62 0.09
N TYR A 89 -5.36 9.42 -1.14
CA TYR A 89 -3.99 9.74 -1.53
C TYR A 89 -4.01 10.80 -2.61
N ARG A 90 -3.42 11.95 -2.30
CA ARG A 90 -3.42 13.09 -3.22
C ARG A 90 -2.19 13.95 -2.98
N ASN A 91 -1.51 14.34 -4.07
CA ASN A 91 -0.33 15.21 -4.02
C ASN A 91 0.72 14.71 -3.02
N ASN A 92 1.01 13.41 -3.09
CA ASN A 92 1.99 12.74 -2.24
C ASN A 92 1.65 12.75 -0.75
N LYS A 93 0.37 12.98 -0.42
CA LYS A 93 -0.12 12.97 0.96
C LYS A 93 -1.25 11.98 1.10
N VAL A 94 -1.22 11.23 2.19
CA VAL A 94 -2.29 10.28 2.51
C VAL A 94 -3.08 10.84 3.68
N TYR A 95 -4.39 10.91 3.49
CA TYR A 95 -5.32 11.47 4.45
C TYR A 95 -6.16 10.36 5.07
N LYS A 96 -6.41 10.47 6.36
CA LYS A 96 -7.24 9.52 7.08
C LYS A 96 -8.70 9.66 6.66
N GLY A 97 -9.33 8.54 6.30
CA GLY A 97 -10.74 8.50 5.97
C GLY A 97 -11.11 9.34 4.76
N ASN A 98 -12.31 9.88 4.76
CA ASN A 98 -12.85 10.68 3.66
C ASN A 98 -12.57 12.17 3.88
N SER A 99 -11.29 12.53 3.92
CA SER A 99 -10.86 13.89 4.27
C SER A 99 -9.73 14.35 3.36
N PHE A 100 -9.62 15.67 3.19
CA PHE A 100 -8.44 16.32 2.60
C PHE A 100 -7.92 17.43 3.53
N MET A 101 -8.27 17.38 4.80
CA MET A 101 -7.79 18.36 5.77
C MET A 101 -6.36 18.06 6.18
N THR A 102 -5.54 19.10 6.33
CA THR A 102 -4.13 18.90 6.70
C THR A 102 -3.97 18.21 8.05
N SER A 103 -4.92 18.38 8.95
CA SER A 103 -4.89 17.70 10.25
C SER A 103 -5.08 16.19 10.14
N ASP A 104 -5.57 15.72 9.00
CA ASP A 104 -5.82 14.29 8.78
C ASP A 104 -4.74 13.61 7.94
N ILE A 105 -3.63 14.30 7.67
CA ILE A 105 -2.51 13.69 6.95
C ILE A 105 -1.82 12.70 7.88
N ILE A 106 -1.75 11.44 7.43
CA ILE A 106 -1.13 10.36 8.21
C ILE A 106 0.16 9.85 7.59
N LEU A 107 0.42 10.22 6.32
CA LEU A 107 1.63 9.80 5.63
C LEU A 107 1.93 10.78 4.50
N THR A 108 3.20 11.07 4.30
CA THR A 108 3.67 11.88 3.17
C THR A 108 4.74 11.10 2.44
N THR A 109 4.64 11.05 1.11
CA THR A 109 5.66 10.40 0.28
C THR A 109 6.49 11.47 -0.42
N GLU A 110 7.76 11.17 -0.69
CA GLU A 110 8.63 12.12 -1.39
C GLU A 110 8.26 12.24 -2.86
N THR A 111 7.84 11.12 -3.45
CA THR A 111 7.40 11.07 -4.84
C THR A 111 6.12 10.27 -4.90
N LYS A 112 5.46 10.31 -6.06
CA LYS A 112 4.28 9.48 -6.26
C LYS A 112 4.71 8.01 -6.26
N VAL A 113 4.05 7.19 -5.43
CA VAL A 113 4.33 5.75 -5.35
C VAL A 113 3.09 4.98 -5.75
N HIS A 114 3.30 3.72 -6.11
CA HIS A 114 2.18 2.81 -6.38
C HIS A 114 1.33 2.67 -5.11
N PRO A 115 -0.01 2.66 -5.23
CA PRO A 115 -0.88 2.59 -4.05
C PRO A 115 -0.63 1.38 -3.16
N ILE A 116 -0.10 0.29 -3.71
CA ILE A 116 0.21 -0.89 -2.91
C ILE A 116 1.17 -0.59 -1.76
N TYR A 117 2.14 0.31 -1.98
CA TYR A 117 3.13 0.63 -0.93
C TYR A 117 2.49 1.40 0.22
N ILE A 118 1.50 2.25 -0.09
CA ILE A 118 0.75 2.96 0.94
C ILE A 118 0.00 1.97 1.81
N LEU A 119 -0.65 0.99 1.19
CA LEU A 119 -1.37 -0.05 1.92
C LEU A 119 -0.42 -0.89 2.78
N LEU A 120 0.76 -1.22 2.26
CA LEU A 120 1.73 -2.03 3.00
C LEU A 120 2.29 -1.30 4.22
N VAL A 121 2.33 0.03 4.18
CA VAL A 121 2.80 0.83 5.32
C VAL A 121 1.68 1.01 6.34
N LEU A 122 0.44 1.20 5.91
CA LEU A 122 -0.66 1.62 6.79
C LEU A 122 -1.55 0.48 7.26
N LEU A 123 -1.50 -0.66 6.61
CA LEU A 123 -2.32 -1.80 7.01
C LEU A 123 -1.60 -2.78 7.92
#